data_f9c5c3eade94b7c3a24d7a814cfe8888
#
_entry.id   f9c5c3eade94b7c3a24d7a814cfe8888
#
_cell.length_a   1.000
_cell.length_b   1.000
_cell.length_c   1.000
_cell.angle_alpha   90.00
_cell.angle_beta   90.00
_cell.angle_gamma   90.00
#
_symmetry.space_group_name_H-M   'P 1'
#
loop_
_entity.id
_entity.type
_entity.pdbx_description
1 polymer ?
#
loop_
_entity_poly.entity_id
_entity_poly.type
_entity_poly.pdbx_seq_one_letter_code
_entity_poly.pdbx_strand_id
1 'polypeptide(L)'
;MVRNKNEYYQVKRKGTKMKAIVCTKYGPPEVLQIKEVEKPTPKDNEVLIKIHASAVTVSDCIVRSGKVNILLWIPMRIFVGFRRPRRSILGLELAGEIEEIGKDIKRFKKGDQVFAFTGRKFGAYAEYTCMREDGLFMPDDG
;
A
#
# COMPACT_ATOMS: atom_id res chain seq x y z
N MET A 1 2.80 -2.36 -45.76
CA MET A 1 3.39 -1.68 -44.60
C MET A 1 2.75 -2.27 -43.34
N VAL A 2 3.42 -3.22 -42.75
CA VAL A 2 2.89 -3.95 -41.55
C VAL A 2 3.14 -3.07 -40.31
N ARG A 3 2.10 -2.42 -39.82
CA ARG A 3 2.15 -1.71 -38.52
C ARG A 3 2.29 -2.74 -37.43
N ASN A 4 3.39 -2.60 -36.70
CA ASN A 4 3.80 -3.46 -35.61
C ASN A 4 2.73 -3.50 -34.51
N LYS A 5 2.17 -4.68 -34.21
CA LYS A 5 1.13 -4.91 -33.19
C LYS A 5 1.56 -4.51 -31.76
N ASN A 6 2.83 -4.20 -31.55
CA ASN A 6 3.37 -3.81 -30.24
C ASN A 6 3.19 -2.31 -29.88
N GLU A 7 2.77 -1.45 -30.79
CA GLU A 7 2.53 -0.04 -30.47
C GLU A 7 1.18 0.21 -29.78
N TYR A 8 0.22 -0.69 -29.88
CA TYR A 8 -1.10 -0.55 -29.23
C TYR A 8 -1.10 -0.78 -27.72
N TYR A 9 -0.05 -1.40 -27.17
CA TYR A 9 0.02 -1.69 -25.73
C TYR A 9 0.83 -0.66 -24.93
N GLN A 10 1.35 0.39 -25.56
CA GLN A 10 2.15 1.42 -24.91
C GLN A 10 1.44 2.77 -24.74
N VAL A 11 0.13 2.83 -24.83
CA VAL A 11 -0.58 3.94 -24.21
C VAL A 11 -0.51 3.69 -22.69
N LYS A 12 0.63 4.01 -22.07
CA LYS A 12 0.69 4.30 -20.65
C LYS A 12 -0.39 5.35 -20.40
N ARG A 13 -1.53 4.93 -19.87
CA ARG A 13 -2.46 5.84 -19.24
C ARG A 13 -1.58 6.63 -18.28
N LYS A 14 -1.44 7.92 -18.49
CA LYS A 14 -0.84 8.84 -17.54
C LYS A 14 -1.63 8.62 -16.26
N GLY A 15 -1.08 7.81 -15.34
CA GLY A 15 -1.81 7.35 -14.17
C GLY A 15 -2.25 8.54 -13.36
N THR A 16 -3.46 8.53 -12.89
CA THR A 16 -3.95 9.50 -11.89
C THR A 16 -2.96 9.47 -10.73
N LYS A 17 -2.52 10.65 -10.29
CA LYS A 17 -1.59 10.75 -9.16
C LYS A 17 -2.35 10.78 -7.85
N MET A 18 -1.69 10.35 -6.79
CA MET A 18 -2.16 10.42 -5.41
C MET A 18 -1.04 10.92 -4.50
N LYS A 19 -1.40 11.43 -3.34
CA LYS A 19 -0.43 11.77 -2.29
C LYS A 19 -0.14 10.53 -1.43
N ALA A 20 1.13 10.39 -1.06
CA ALA A 20 1.58 9.37 -0.13
C ALA A 20 2.71 9.88 0.74
N ILE A 21 2.87 9.30 1.93
CA ILE A 21 4.02 9.53 2.80
C ILE A 21 5.08 8.49 2.44
N VAL A 22 6.19 8.97 1.91
CA VAL A 22 7.28 8.14 1.38
C VAL A 22 8.46 8.12 2.34
N CYS A 23 8.93 6.91 2.67
CA CYS A 23 10.11 6.64 3.48
C CYS A 23 11.19 5.99 2.61
N THR A 24 12.22 6.75 2.24
CA THR A 24 13.28 6.28 1.33
C THR A 24 14.51 5.75 2.05
N LYS A 25 14.64 6.00 3.33
CA LYS A 25 15.73 5.56 4.18
C LYS A 25 15.27 5.35 5.62
N TYR A 26 15.99 4.58 6.39
CA TYR A 26 15.77 4.48 7.83
C TYR A 26 16.20 5.76 8.54
N GLY A 27 15.53 6.10 9.62
CA GLY A 27 15.91 7.29 10.38
C GLY A 27 14.79 7.85 11.27
N PRO A 28 14.98 9.08 11.77
CA PRO A 28 14.00 9.81 12.57
C PRO A 28 12.77 10.23 11.73
N PRO A 29 11.71 10.79 12.33
CA PRO A 29 10.48 11.15 11.61
C PRO A 29 10.68 12.03 10.37
N GLU A 30 11.73 12.83 10.33
CA GLU A 30 12.06 13.75 9.24
C GLU A 30 12.42 13.04 7.92
N VAL A 31 12.64 11.71 7.95
CA VAL A 31 12.83 10.92 6.73
C VAL A 31 11.54 10.69 5.95
N LEU A 32 10.40 10.94 6.57
CA LEU A 32 9.08 10.84 5.94
C LEU A 32 8.79 12.10 5.13
N GLN A 33 8.39 11.91 3.88
CA GLN A 33 8.09 13.00 2.96
C GLN A 33 6.77 12.76 2.25
N ILE A 34 5.93 13.78 2.17
CA ILE A 34 4.72 13.74 1.34
C ILE A 34 5.16 13.91 -0.12
N LYS A 35 4.78 12.95 -0.96
CA LYS A 35 5.08 12.98 -2.40
C LYS A 35 3.86 12.60 -3.22
N GLU A 36 3.80 13.10 -4.44
CA GLU A 36 2.89 12.59 -5.46
C GLU A 36 3.49 11.32 -6.08
N VAL A 37 2.69 10.26 -6.07
CA VAL A 37 3.02 8.96 -6.65
C VAL A 37 1.89 8.51 -7.58
N GLU A 38 2.13 7.51 -8.41
CA GLU A 38 1.07 6.95 -9.25
C GLU A 38 0.03 6.23 -8.38
N LYS A 39 -1.26 6.54 -8.63
CA LYS A 39 -2.38 5.81 -8.04
C LYS A 39 -2.36 4.38 -8.56
N PRO A 40 -2.37 3.36 -7.68
CA PRO A 40 -2.33 1.97 -8.11
C PRO A 40 -3.64 1.56 -8.80
N THR A 41 -3.55 0.56 -9.66
CA THR A 41 -4.72 -0.09 -10.29
C THR A 41 -4.84 -1.50 -9.72
N PRO A 42 -6.03 -1.94 -9.28
CA PRO A 42 -6.21 -3.27 -8.73
C PRO A 42 -6.03 -4.34 -9.80
N LYS A 43 -5.40 -5.44 -9.42
CA LYS A 43 -5.35 -6.66 -10.22
C LYS A 43 -6.69 -7.40 -10.14
N ASP A 44 -6.82 -8.45 -10.93
CA ASP A 44 -8.04 -9.26 -11.00
C ASP A 44 -8.53 -9.75 -9.62
N ASN A 45 -7.62 -10.04 -8.70
CA ASN A 45 -7.88 -10.53 -7.33
C ASN A 45 -7.63 -9.47 -6.24
N GLU A 46 -7.64 -8.21 -6.59
CA GLU A 46 -7.42 -7.09 -5.67
C GLU A 46 -8.57 -6.10 -5.73
N VAL A 47 -8.73 -5.36 -4.66
CA VAL A 47 -9.58 -4.17 -4.58
C VAL A 47 -8.72 -2.93 -4.44
N LEU A 48 -9.19 -1.80 -4.96
CA LEU A 48 -8.64 -0.49 -4.72
C LEU A 48 -9.40 0.16 -3.57
N ILE A 49 -8.70 0.53 -2.53
CA ILE A 49 -9.28 1.17 -1.34
C ILE A 49 -8.88 2.64 -1.32
N LYS A 50 -9.87 3.51 -1.20
CA LYS A 50 -9.69 4.91 -0.83
C LYS A 50 -9.54 4.98 0.68
N ILE A 51 -8.38 5.38 1.16
CA ILE A 51 -8.07 5.39 2.59
C ILE A 51 -8.64 6.66 3.23
N HIS A 52 -9.45 6.49 4.26
CA HIS A 52 -10.00 7.59 5.05
C HIS A 52 -9.21 7.84 6.33
N ALA A 53 -8.67 6.77 6.92
CA ALA A 53 -7.85 6.85 8.13
C ALA A 53 -6.79 5.75 8.14
N SER A 54 -5.66 6.05 8.77
CA SER A 54 -4.56 5.12 8.98
C SER A 54 -4.01 5.32 10.38
N ALA A 55 -3.73 4.23 11.09
CA ALA A 55 -3.11 4.28 12.40
C ALA A 55 -1.59 4.39 12.28
N VAL A 56 -0.98 5.09 13.22
CA VAL A 56 0.47 5.08 13.43
C VAL A 56 0.76 4.23 14.65
N THR A 57 1.37 3.08 14.45
CA THR A 57 1.65 2.11 15.49
C THR A 57 3.13 2.12 15.89
N VAL A 58 3.44 1.50 17.02
CA VAL A 58 4.85 1.26 17.44
C VAL A 58 5.61 0.47 16.36
N SER A 59 4.94 -0.48 15.71
CA SER A 59 5.54 -1.26 14.61
C SER A 59 5.97 -0.38 13.44
N ASP A 60 5.17 0.62 13.08
CA ASP A 60 5.52 1.59 12.02
C ASP A 60 6.75 2.42 12.41
N CYS A 61 6.83 2.85 13.67
CA CYS A 61 7.98 3.56 14.19
C CYS A 61 9.26 2.72 14.18
N ILE A 62 9.16 1.44 14.54
CA ILE A 62 10.28 0.49 14.51
C ILE A 62 10.75 0.30 13.05
N VAL A 63 9.84 0.04 12.14
CA VAL A 63 10.14 -0.15 10.72
C VAL A 63 10.79 1.10 10.14
N ARG A 64 10.24 2.29 10.39
CA ARG A 64 10.80 3.56 9.93
C ARG A 64 12.20 3.81 10.49
N SER A 65 12.38 3.65 11.80
CA SER A 65 13.65 3.94 12.47
C SER A 65 14.74 2.93 12.14
N GLY A 66 14.34 1.69 11.87
CA GLY A 66 15.25 0.56 11.72
C GLY A 66 15.98 0.15 13.00
N LYS A 67 15.54 0.69 14.15
CA LYS A 67 16.13 0.41 15.47
C LYS A 67 15.36 -0.71 16.15
N VAL A 68 15.99 -1.84 16.28
CA VAL A 68 15.50 -3.02 17.00
C VAL A 68 16.61 -3.65 17.80
N ASN A 69 16.27 -4.51 18.76
CA ASN A 69 17.25 -5.35 19.45
C ASN A 69 18.10 -6.12 18.42
N ILE A 70 19.40 -6.30 18.74
CA ILE A 70 20.36 -6.96 17.83
C ILE A 70 19.89 -8.33 17.38
N LEU A 71 19.18 -9.08 18.22
CA LEU A 71 18.64 -10.40 17.90
C LEU A 71 17.56 -10.35 16.81
N LEU A 72 16.76 -9.27 16.78
CA LEU A 72 15.71 -9.06 15.79
C LEU A 72 16.20 -8.25 14.57
N TRP A 73 17.40 -7.69 14.65
CA TRP A 73 17.94 -6.82 13.60
C TRP A 73 18.11 -7.55 12.27
N ILE A 74 18.69 -8.75 12.30
CA ILE A 74 18.94 -9.56 11.09
C ILE A 74 17.62 -9.96 10.42
N PRO A 75 16.66 -10.64 11.09
CA PRO A 75 15.40 -11.00 10.47
C PRO A 75 14.62 -9.77 9.98
N MET A 76 14.60 -8.68 10.74
CA MET A 76 13.93 -7.46 10.29
C MET A 76 14.55 -6.91 8.99
N ARG A 77 15.88 -6.89 8.87
CA ARG A 77 16.58 -6.42 7.67
C ARG A 77 16.31 -7.30 6.46
N ILE A 78 16.17 -8.60 6.65
CA ILE A 78 15.82 -9.54 5.58
C ILE A 78 14.40 -9.27 5.09
N PHE A 79 13.44 -9.05 5.99
CA PHE A 79 12.03 -8.88 5.65
C PHE A 79 11.69 -7.47 5.17
N VAL A 80 12.14 -6.44 5.87
CA VAL A 80 11.79 -5.04 5.58
C VAL A 80 12.73 -4.42 4.56
N GLY A 81 14.02 -4.76 4.60
CA GLY A 81 15.03 -4.25 3.69
C GLY A 81 16.34 -3.96 4.40
N PHE A 82 17.47 -4.21 3.74
CA PHE A 82 18.79 -4.13 4.38
C PHE A 82 19.24 -2.69 4.63
N ARG A 83 19.25 -1.84 3.60
CA ARG A 83 19.72 -0.42 3.68
C ARG A 83 18.58 0.58 3.77
N ARG A 84 17.41 0.21 3.27
CA ARG A 84 16.20 1.03 3.24
C ARG A 84 14.98 0.12 3.22
N PRO A 85 13.80 0.60 3.61
CA PRO A 85 12.57 -0.18 3.44
C PRO A 85 12.38 -0.56 1.97
N ARG A 86 12.08 -1.84 1.70
CA ARG A 86 11.77 -2.31 0.33
C ARG A 86 10.51 -1.66 -0.22
N ARG A 87 9.58 -1.34 0.67
CA ARG A 87 8.37 -0.58 0.39
C ARG A 87 8.56 0.83 0.90
N SER A 88 8.51 1.79 0.01
CA SER A 88 8.71 3.20 0.36
C SER A 88 7.50 3.83 1.05
N ILE A 89 6.29 3.30 0.85
CA ILE A 89 5.08 3.72 1.54
C ILE A 89 4.83 2.73 2.66
N LEU A 90 4.90 3.19 3.90
CA LEU A 90 4.69 2.42 5.10
C LEU A 90 3.21 2.43 5.51
N GLY A 91 2.92 2.03 6.75
CA GLY A 91 1.59 1.96 7.31
C GLY A 91 1.00 0.56 7.23
N LEU A 92 0.58 0.06 8.40
CA LEU A 92 0.11 -1.30 8.58
C LEU A 92 -1.40 -1.41 8.66
N GLU A 93 -2.08 -0.37 9.14
CA GLU A 93 -3.52 -0.40 9.42
C GLU A 93 -4.22 0.74 8.69
N LEU A 94 -5.37 0.44 8.15
CA LEU A 94 -6.21 1.41 7.47
C LEU A 94 -7.69 1.13 7.66
N ALA A 95 -8.47 2.21 7.52
CA ALA A 95 -9.91 2.15 7.29
C ALA A 95 -10.22 2.99 6.05
N GLY A 96 -11.15 2.54 5.23
CA GLY A 96 -11.47 3.20 3.98
C GLY A 96 -12.67 2.61 3.28
N GLU A 97 -12.84 3.00 2.02
CA GLU A 97 -13.95 2.59 1.16
C GLU A 97 -13.40 1.96 -0.12
N ILE A 98 -14.03 0.89 -0.57
CA ILE A 98 -13.68 0.24 -1.84
C ILE A 98 -14.13 1.12 -3.00
N GLU A 99 -13.18 1.59 -3.80
CA GLU A 99 -13.43 2.43 -4.99
C GLU A 99 -13.54 1.60 -6.27
N GLU A 100 -12.72 0.56 -6.40
CA GLU A 100 -12.72 -0.33 -7.55
C GLU A 100 -12.45 -1.77 -7.10
N ILE A 101 -12.98 -2.75 -7.85
CA ILE A 101 -12.76 -4.17 -7.61
C ILE A 101 -12.18 -4.85 -8.85
N GLY A 102 -11.29 -5.81 -8.66
CA GLY A 102 -10.85 -6.72 -9.69
C GLY A 102 -11.95 -7.73 -10.07
N LYS A 103 -11.87 -8.32 -11.26
CA LYS A 103 -12.92 -9.19 -11.81
C LYS A 103 -13.14 -10.49 -11.00
N ASP A 104 -12.14 -10.93 -10.24
CA ASP A 104 -12.20 -12.18 -9.47
C ASP A 104 -12.69 -11.96 -8.01
N ILE A 105 -12.97 -10.70 -7.63
CA ILE A 105 -13.47 -10.35 -6.30
C ILE A 105 -14.93 -10.77 -6.17
N LYS A 106 -15.26 -11.47 -5.06
CA LYS A 106 -16.60 -12.02 -4.80
C LYS A 106 -17.26 -11.54 -3.51
N ARG A 107 -16.43 -11.20 -2.50
CA ARG A 107 -16.91 -10.86 -1.15
C ARG A 107 -17.28 -9.39 -0.97
N PHE A 108 -16.73 -8.53 -1.81
CA PHE A 108 -16.81 -7.08 -1.66
C PHE A 108 -17.35 -6.42 -2.93
N LYS A 109 -17.93 -5.26 -2.77
CA LYS A 109 -18.40 -4.40 -3.86
C LYS A 109 -17.91 -2.98 -3.68
N LYS A 110 -17.97 -2.19 -4.74
CA LYS A 110 -17.70 -0.76 -4.68
C LYS A 110 -18.61 -0.06 -3.67
N GLY A 111 -18.05 0.77 -2.82
CA GLY A 111 -18.74 1.50 -1.75
C GLY A 111 -18.70 0.81 -0.39
N ASP A 112 -18.24 -0.43 -0.30
CA ASP A 112 -18.13 -1.12 0.98
C ASP A 112 -17.08 -0.41 1.86
N GLN A 113 -17.45 -0.19 3.13
CA GLN A 113 -16.54 0.31 4.14
C GLN A 113 -15.71 -0.87 4.67
N VAL A 114 -14.41 -0.69 4.74
CA VAL A 114 -13.50 -1.74 5.15
C VAL A 114 -12.43 -1.22 6.10
N PHE A 115 -11.94 -2.08 6.95
CA PHE A 115 -10.66 -1.92 7.61
C PHE A 115 -9.74 -3.07 7.26
N ALA A 116 -8.45 -2.83 7.32
CA ALA A 116 -7.46 -3.81 6.91
C ALA A 116 -6.15 -3.68 7.65
N PHE A 117 -5.49 -4.83 7.79
CA PHE A 117 -4.10 -4.92 8.17
C PHE A 117 -3.28 -5.30 6.94
N THR A 118 -2.41 -4.39 6.49
CA THR A 118 -1.66 -4.56 5.23
C THR A 118 -0.54 -5.60 5.33
N GLY A 119 -0.16 -5.95 6.55
CA GLY A 119 0.91 -6.89 6.81
C GLY A 119 2.22 -6.46 6.16
N ARG A 120 2.90 -7.39 5.51
CA ARG A 120 4.22 -7.18 4.89
C ARG A 120 4.17 -6.31 3.62
N LYS A 121 3.00 -6.02 3.08
CA LYS A 121 2.84 -5.17 1.90
C LYS A 121 2.98 -3.70 2.23
N PHE A 122 2.64 -3.30 3.47
CA PHE A 122 2.54 -1.90 3.86
C PHE A 122 1.60 -1.11 2.94
N GLY A 123 1.71 0.20 2.92
CA GLY A 123 1.00 1.03 1.94
C GLY A 123 -0.19 1.81 2.49
N ALA A 124 -0.42 1.79 3.82
CA ALA A 124 -1.54 2.51 4.42
C ALA A 124 -1.31 4.04 4.52
N TYR A 125 -0.07 4.52 4.35
CA TYR A 125 0.24 5.95 4.38
C TYR A 125 0.12 6.60 3.00
N ALA A 126 -1.03 6.43 2.37
CA ALA A 126 -1.35 6.97 1.07
C ALA A 126 -2.86 7.25 0.96
N GLU A 127 -3.28 7.97 -0.07
CA GLU A 127 -4.71 8.17 -0.34
C GLU A 127 -5.40 6.90 -0.84
N TYR A 128 -4.64 6.02 -1.51
CA TYR A 128 -5.16 4.75 -2.07
C TYR A 128 -4.15 3.62 -1.91
N THR A 129 -4.68 2.41 -1.76
CA THR A 129 -3.89 1.17 -1.80
C THR A 129 -4.66 0.03 -2.45
N CYS A 130 -3.94 -0.93 -3.03
CA CYS A 130 -4.54 -2.16 -3.54
C CYS A 130 -4.28 -3.32 -2.59
N MET A 131 -5.32 -4.08 -2.26
CA MET A 131 -5.24 -5.24 -1.39
C MET A 131 -6.06 -6.41 -1.93
N ARG A 132 -5.67 -7.62 -1.55
CA ARG A 132 -6.47 -8.82 -1.78
C ARG A 132 -7.63 -8.86 -0.80
N GLU A 133 -8.73 -9.49 -1.19
CA GLU A 133 -9.94 -9.58 -0.35
C GLU A 133 -9.74 -10.35 0.96
N ASP A 134 -8.76 -11.27 1.03
CA ASP A 134 -8.45 -12.07 2.22
C ASP A 134 -7.84 -11.26 3.38
N GLY A 135 -7.36 -10.05 3.12
CA GLY A 135 -6.83 -9.13 4.13
C GLY A 135 -7.81 -8.05 4.59
N LEU A 136 -9.07 -8.12 4.20
CA LEU A 136 -10.07 -7.10 4.46
C LEU A 136 -11.15 -7.58 5.42
N PHE A 137 -11.62 -6.64 6.23
CA PHE A 137 -12.72 -6.84 7.18
C PHE A 137 -13.76 -5.74 6.98
N MET A 138 -15.03 -6.10 7.00
CA MET A 138 -16.13 -5.14 7.14
C MET A 138 -16.36 -4.86 8.62
N PRO A 139 -16.73 -3.63 9.00
CA PRO A 139 -17.28 -3.40 10.33
C PRO A 139 -18.49 -4.28 10.52
N ASP A 140 -18.60 -4.96 11.65
CA ASP A 140 -19.82 -5.67 11.99
C ASP A 140 -20.94 -4.64 12.08
N ASP A 141 -22.00 -4.84 11.31
CA ASP A 141 -23.25 -4.10 11.48
C ASP A 141 -23.87 -4.58 12.82
N GLY A 142 -23.49 -3.89 13.90
CA GLY A 142 -23.95 -4.16 15.24
C GLY A 142 -25.46 -3.94 15.43
#